data_1a2ca19427b088b0ccb98e8fb761e17a
#
_entry.id   1a2ca19427b088b0ccb98e8fb761e17a
#
_cell.length_a   1.000
_cell.length_b   1.000
_cell.length_c   1.000
_cell.angle_alpha   90.00
_cell.angle_beta   90.00
_cell.angle_gamma   90.00
#
_symmetry.space_group_name_H-M   'P 1'
#
loop_
_entity.id
_entity.type
_entity.pdbx_description
1 polymer ?
#
loop_
_entity_poly.entity_id
_entity_poly.type
_entity_poly.pdbx_seq_one_letter_code
_entity_poly.pdbx_strand_id
1 'polypeptide(L)'
;MRLREEIKKGVQTIQYQVVTLLTTNGQAPFVTVFMYLNEAKNPQEKDDLALIIEEVLMQRYQGVKNEKGIWVTPAFPKLIYVLEEDNIHVDSKYYYLTEMAARCTAKRLVPDYISEKKMKELKEGNCFPVMGCRSALSPWKDEGGNYKFYGRFNQGVVTLNLVDIALSSGGNIEKFWKIFDERLELCYKALMCRHERLKGTLSDAAPILWQYGACASL
;
A
#
# COMPACT_ATOMS: atom_id res chain seq x y z
N MET A 1 -15.56 14.95 22.88
CA MET A 1 -15.91 15.91 21.79
C MET A 1 -14.66 16.47 21.13
N ARG A 2 -13.74 17.10 21.87
CA ARG A 2 -12.49 17.72 21.32
C ARG A 2 -11.59 16.75 20.53
N LEU A 3 -11.32 15.54 21.04
CA LEU A 3 -10.46 14.56 20.37
C LEU A 3 -10.97 14.19 18.96
N ARG A 4 -12.26 13.88 18.81
CA ARG A 4 -12.86 13.56 17.50
C ARG A 4 -12.77 14.72 16.50
N GLU A 5 -12.88 15.96 16.97
CA GLU A 5 -12.70 17.15 16.12
C GLU A 5 -11.25 17.31 15.66
N GLU A 6 -10.28 17.04 16.53
CA GLU A 6 -8.85 17.07 16.17
C GLU A 6 -8.52 15.97 15.15
N ILE A 7 -9.01 14.74 15.37
CA ILE A 7 -8.85 13.63 14.41
C ILE A 7 -9.45 14.01 13.06
N LYS A 8 -10.68 14.55 13.05
CA LYS A 8 -11.35 14.98 11.81
C LYS A 8 -10.54 16.00 11.03
N LYS A 9 -10.04 17.04 11.71
CA LYS A 9 -9.19 18.06 11.08
C LYS A 9 -7.87 17.49 10.59
N GLY A 10 -7.24 16.61 11.37
CA GLY A 10 -6.00 15.94 11.00
C GLY A 10 -6.15 15.10 9.74
N VAL A 11 -7.16 14.23 9.68
CA VAL A 11 -7.46 13.40 8.51
C VAL A 11 -7.78 14.26 7.29
N GLN A 12 -8.56 15.32 7.47
CA GLN A 12 -8.86 16.27 6.38
C GLN A 12 -7.61 16.98 5.86
N THR A 13 -6.69 17.36 6.75
CA THR A 13 -5.42 17.99 6.38
C THR A 13 -4.55 17.04 5.56
N ILE A 14 -4.41 15.77 6.00
CA ILE A 14 -3.67 14.76 5.25
C ILE A 14 -4.28 14.55 3.86
N GLN A 15 -5.60 14.38 3.79
CA GLN A 15 -6.28 14.19 2.51
C GLN A 15 -6.10 15.40 1.59
N TYR A 16 -6.24 16.61 2.11
CA TYR A 16 -6.03 17.85 1.34
C TYR A 16 -4.61 17.92 0.79
N GLN A 17 -3.59 17.70 1.63
CA GLN A 17 -2.20 17.73 1.22
C GLN A 17 -1.91 16.71 0.12
N VAL A 18 -2.35 15.45 0.29
CA VAL A 18 -2.11 14.40 -0.69
C VAL A 18 -2.79 14.68 -2.03
N VAL A 19 -3.96 15.30 -2.02
CA VAL A 19 -4.71 15.61 -3.25
C VAL A 19 -4.17 16.84 -3.98
N THR A 20 -3.59 17.79 -3.25
CA THR A 20 -3.13 19.08 -3.83
C THR A 20 -1.64 19.11 -4.17
N LEU A 21 -0.83 18.21 -3.58
CA LEU A 21 0.59 18.12 -3.87
C LEU A 21 0.86 17.33 -5.15
N LEU A 22 1.85 17.79 -5.89
CA LEU A 22 2.42 17.08 -7.03
C LEU A 22 3.91 16.85 -6.79
N THR A 23 4.43 15.74 -7.31
CA THR A 23 5.88 15.52 -7.40
C THR A 23 6.51 16.47 -8.41
N THR A 24 7.83 16.60 -8.40
CA THR A 24 8.57 17.47 -9.34
C THR A 24 8.31 17.14 -10.82
N ASN A 25 7.94 15.90 -11.13
CA ASN A 25 7.55 15.45 -12.47
C ASN A 25 6.03 15.48 -12.73
N GLY A 26 5.26 16.17 -11.89
CA GLY A 26 3.83 16.39 -12.11
C GLY A 26 2.94 15.19 -11.79
N GLN A 27 3.43 14.20 -11.04
CA GLN A 27 2.63 13.04 -10.59
C GLN A 27 2.05 13.27 -9.20
N ALA A 28 0.90 12.66 -8.92
CA ALA A 28 0.36 12.62 -7.57
C ALA A 28 1.26 11.80 -6.63
N PRO A 29 1.41 12.20 -5.35
CA PRO A 29 2.18 11.44 -4.36
C PRO A 29 1.61 10.03 -4.18
N PHE A 30 2.44 9.01 -4.26
CA PHE A 30 2.05 7.62 -4.08
C PHE A 30 2.04 7.26 -2.58
N VAL A 31 1.02 7.73 -1.88
CA VAL A 31 0.84 7.54 -0.44
C VAL A 31 -0.16 6.42 -0.19
N THR A 32 0.17 5.51 0.72
CA THR A 32 -0.72 4.45 1.20
C THR A 32 -0.95 4.60 2.71
N VAL A 33 -2.20 4.54 3.12
CA VAL A 33 -2.59 4.43 4.53
C VAL A 33 -2.96 2.98 4.81
N PHE A 34 -2.24 2.36 5.73
CA PHE A 34 -2.45 0.99 6.16
C PHE A 34 -3.22 0.98 7.47
N MET A 35 -4.51 0.67 7.38
CA MET A 35 -5.44 0.69 8.50
C MET A 35 -5.40 -0.66 9.22
N TYR A 36 -4.52 -0.78 10.22
CA TYR A 36 -4.17 -2.00 10.92
C TYR A 36 -4.26 -1.80 12.45
N LEU A 37 -5.28 -2.39 13.08
CA LEU A 37 -5.52 -2.23 14.52
C LEU A 37 -4.49 -2.93 15.39
N ASN A 38 -3.99 -4.08 14.96
CA ASN A 38 -2.97 -4.84 15.70
C ASN A 38 -1.56 -4.26 15.62
N GLU A 39 -1.38 -3.08 15.00
CA GLU A 39 -0.18 -2.26 15.14
C GLU A 39 -0.10 -1.59 16.52
N ALA A 40 -1.23 -1.42 17.19
CA ALA A 40 -1.32 -0.87 18.53
C ALA A 40 -0.60 -1.73 19.56
N LYS A 41 0.11 -1.07 20.48
CA LYS A 41 0.90 -1.72 21.56
C LYS A 41 0.05 -2.02 22.80
N ASN A 42 -1.09 -1.39 22.92
CA ASN A 42 -1.98 -1.54 24.07
C ASN A 42 -3.45 -1.28 23.66
N PRO A 43 -4.45 -1.67 24.49
CA PRO A 43 -5.86 -1.52 24.17
C PRO A 43 -6.30 -0.05 23.92
N GLN A 44 -5.70 0.91 24.62
CA GLN A 44 -6.05 2.33 24.44
C GLN A 44 -5.61 2.84 23.06
N GLU A 45 -4.37 2.53 22.66
CA GLU A 45 -3.88 2.85 21.32
C GLU A 45 -4.76 2.21 20.23
N LYS A 46 -5.26 1.00 20.49
CA LYS A 46 -6.15 0.31 19.56
C LYS A 46 -7.49 1.03 19.40
N ASP A 47 -8.05 1.52 20.49
CA ASP A 47 -9.26 2.34 20.47
C ASP A 47 -9.01 3.68 19.75
N ASP A 48 -7.87 4.30 19.97
CA ASP A 48 -7.49 5.56 19.31
C ASP A 48 -7.27 5.34 17.80
N LEU A 49 -6.61 4.25 17.40
CA LEU A 49 -6.49 3.87 15.99
C LEU A 49 -7.84 3.60 15.35
N ALA A 50 -8.76 2.95 16.07
CA ALA A 50 -10.11 2.71 15.58
C ALA A 50 -10.85 4.01 15.27
N LEU A 51 -10.71 5.05 16.10
CA LEU A 51 -11.29 6.37 15.85
C LEU A 51 -10.68 7.05 14.61
N ILE A 52 -9.37 6.89 14.40
CA ILE A 52 -8.70 7.44 13.20
C ILE A 52 -9.17 6.70 11.95
N ILE A 53 -9.25 5.37 11.99
CA ILE A 53 -9.72 4.54 10.87
C ILE A 53 -11.17 4.89 10.52
N GLU A 54 -12.03 5.02 11.53
CA GLU A 54 -13.43 5.46 11.38
C GLU A 54 -13.50 6.76 10.58
N GLU A 55 -12.74 7.77 10.99
CA GLU A 55 -12.76 9.08 10.34
C GLU A 55 -12.19 9.03 8.91
N VAL A 56 -11.10 8.25 8.67
CA VAL A 56 -10.54 8.04 7.34
C VAL A 56 -11.57 7.43 6.40
N LEU A 57 -12.29 6.41 6.86
CA LEU A 57 -13.35 5.76 6.08
C LEU A 57 -14.54 6.70 5.83
N MET A 58 -14.96 7.47 6.83
CA MET A 58 -16.05 8.46 6.70
C MET A 58 -15.71 9.52 5.65
N GLN A 59 -14.52 10.12 5.72
CA GLN A 59 -14.11 11.14 4.76
C GLN A 59 -13.92 10.55 3.35
N ARG A 60 -13.42 9.33 3.23
CA ARG A 60 -13.35 8.65 1.94
C ARG A 60 -14.73 8.34 1.38
N TYR A 61 -15.66 7.89 2.21
CA TYR A 61 -17.04 7.66 1.80
C TYR A 61 -17.70 8.95 1.28
N GLN A 62 -17.45 10.08 1.93
CA GLN A 62 -17.90 11.39 1.46
C GLN A 62 -17.24 11.77 0.13
N GLY A 63 -15.93 11.59 0.00
CA GLY A 63 -15.13 12.02 -1.14
C GLY A 63 -14.64 13.46 -1.02
N VAL A 64 -14.13 14.01 -2.11
CA VAL A 64 -13.69 15.40 -2.23
C VAL A 64 -14.49 16.10 -3.32
N LYS A 65 -14.73 17.40 -3.17
CA LYS A 65 -15.36 18.20 -4.24
C LYS A 65 -14.32 18.61 -5.26
N ASN A 66 -14.64 18.38 -6.53
CA ASN A 66 -13.87 18.94 -7.64
C ASN A 66 -14.24 20.43 -7.87
N GLU A 67 -13.60 21.05 -8.86
CA GLU A 67 -13.85 22.47 -9.23
C GLU A 67 -15.31 22.77 -9.59
N LYS A 68 -16.04 21.75 -10.08
CA LYS A 68 -17.48 21.85 -10.41
C LYS A 68 -18.40 21.60 -9.22
N GLY A 69 -17.84 21.43 -8.01
CA GLY A 69 -18.60 21.12 -6.81
C GLY A 69 -19.13 19.68 -6.72
N ILE A 70 -18.71 18.79 -7.61
CA ILE A 70 -19.14 17.39 -7.63
C ILE A 70 -18.24 16.57 -6.71
N TRP A 71 -18.84 15.70 -5.90
CA TRP A 71 -18.13 14.79 -5.03
C TRP A 71 -17.51 13.62 -5.82
N VAL A 72 -16.19 13.55 -5.81
CA VAL A 72 -15.40 12.51 -6.52
C VAL A 72 -14.56 11.71 -5.52
N THR A 73 -14.13 10.52 -5.94
CA THR A 73 -13.19 9.71 -5.17
C THR A 73 -11.77 10.17 -5.48
N PRO A 74 -10.99 10.63 -4.48
CA PRO A 74 -9.58 10.95 -4.71
C PRO A 74 -8.78 9.68 -4.99
N ALA A 75 -7.81 9.75 -5.91
CA ALA A 75 -6.94 8.63 -6.24
C ALA A 75 -6.01 8.24 -5.07
N PHE A 76 -5.57 9.23 -4.29
CA PHE A 76 -4.68 9.07 -3.14
C PHE A 76 -5.21 9.83 -1.91
N PRO A 77 -4.80 9.43 -0.69
CA PRO A 77 -3.98 8.25 -0.38
C PRO A 77 -4.71 6.95 -0.77
N LYS A 78 -3.98 5.92 -1.14
CA LYS A 78 -4.52 4.58 -1.20
C LYS A 78 -4.87 4.12 0.20
N LEU A 79 -6.04 3.50 0.35
CA LEU A 79 -6.49 2.95 1.62
C LEU A 79 -6.44 1.44 1.57
N ILE A 80 -5.77 0.84 2.55
CA ILE A 80 -5.72 -0.60 2.73
C ILE A 80 -6.29 -0.90 4.11
N TYR A 81 -7.35 -1.70 4.16
CA TYR A 81 -8.00 -2.13 5.38
C TYR A 81 -7.60 -3.57 5.72
N VAL A 82 -7.08 -3.79 6.92
CA VAL A 82 -6.66 -5.11 7.37
C VAL A 82 -7.81 -5.80 8.05
N LEU A 83 -8.12 -7.01 7.57
CA LEU A 83 -9.08 -7.92 8.18
C LEU A 83 -8.39 -8.72 9.29
N GLU A 84 -8.80 -8.47 10.52
CA GLU A 84 -8.24 -9.00 11.77
C GLU A 84 -9.31 -9.73 12.56
N GLU A 85 -8.95 -10.62 13.48
CA GLU A 85 -9.91 -11.34 14.33
C GLU A 85 -10.87 -10.39 15.08
N ASP A 86 -10.38 -9.22 15.49
CA ASP A 86 -11.15 -8.23 16.24
C ASP A 86 -12.17 -7.45 15.41
N ASN A 87 -12.15 -7.58 14.08
CA ASN A 87 -13.00 -6.79 13.20
C ASN A 87 -13.77 -7.60 12.13
N ILE A 88 -13.57 -8.92 12.04
CA ILE A 88 -14.25 -9.77 11.03
C ILE A 88 -15.51 -10.46 11.55
N HIS A 89 -15.67 -10.62 12.85
CA HIS A 89 -16.83 -11.26 13.45
C HIS A 89 -17.87 -10.23 13.90
N VAL A 90 -19.13 -10.52 13.68
CA VAL A 90 -20.26 -9.61 13.96
C VAL A 90 -20.32 -9.12 15.42
N ASP A 91 -19.88 -9.98 16.34
CA ASP A 91 -19.83 -9.72 17.78
C ASP A 91 -18.49 -9.09 18.24
N SER A 92 -17.53 -8.90 17.33
CA SER A 92 -16.26 -8.29 17.70
C SER A 92 -16.35 -6.79 17.85
N LYS A 93 -15.55 -6.25 18.75
CA LYS A 93 -15.58 -4.83 19.17
C LYS A 93 -15.48 -3.85 18.00
N TYR A 94 -14.68 -4.20 16.99
CA TYR A 94 -14.37 -3.31 15.86
C TYR A 94 -15.06 -3.72 14.56
N TYR A 95 -16.04 -4.63 14.59
CA TYR A 95 -16.76 -5.06 13.39
C TYR A 95 -17.44 -3.90 12.65
N TYR A 96 -17.88 -2.89 13.37
CA TYR A 96 -18.47 -1.68 12.76
C TYR A 96 -17.54 -1.00 11.74
N LEU A 97 -16.21 -1.08 11.93
CA LEU A 97 -15.23 -0.55 10.96
C LEU A 97 -15.27 -1.35 9.66
N THR A 98 -15.43 -2.66 9.74
CA THR A 98 -15.56 -3.53 8.55
C THR A 98 -16.85 -3.24 7.80
N GLU A 99 -17.96 -3.00 8.49
CA GLU A 99 -19.20 -2.54 7.84
C GLU A 99 -19.00 -1.19 7.15
N MET A 100 -18.32 -0.24 7.81
CA MET A 100 -18.02 1.06 7.22
C MET A 100 -17.10 0.94 6.00
N ALA A 101 -16.07 0.10 6.07
CA ALA A 101 -15.18 -0.19 4.96
C ALA A 101 -15.95 -0.78 3.78
N ALA A 102 -16.84 -1.75 4.02
CA ALA A 102 -17.70 -2.36 3.00
C ALA A 102 -18.63 -1.32 2.33
N ARG A 103 -19.28 -0.46 3.12
CA ARG A 103 -20.10 0.66 2.60
C ARG A 103 -19.27 1.63 1.76
N CYS A 104 -18.04 1.93 2.22
CA CYS A 104 -17.12 2.77 1.46
C CYS A 104 -16.74 2.12 0.14
N THR A 105 -16.44 0.83 0.14
CA THR A 105 -16.11 0.08 -1.08
C THR A 105 -17.28 0.05 -2.06
N ALA A 106 -18.49 -0.18 -1.59
CA ALA A 106 -19.68 -0.18 -2.44
C ALA A 106 -19.90 1.15 -3.18
N LYS A 107 -19.49 2.28 -2.58
CA LYS A 107 -19.67 3.62 -3.16
C LYS A 107 -18.44 4.14 -3.89
N ARG A 108 -17.23 3.83 -3.41
CA ARG A 108 -15.99 4.46 -3.82
C ARG A 108 -14.95 3.50 -4.40
N LEU A 109 -15.22 2.19 -4.40
CA LEU A 109 -14.31 1.11 -4.83
C LEU A 109 -13.00 1.03 -4.02
N VAL A 110 -13.00 1.57 -2.82
CA VAL A 110 -11.91 1.57 -1.83
C VAL A 110 -12.51 1.46 -0.42
N PRO A 111 -11.78 0.91 0.57
CA PRO A 111 -10.37 0.48 0.57
C PRO A 111 -10.13 -0.85 -0.13
N ASP A 112 -8.85 -1.17 -0.38
CA ASP A 112 -8.38 -2.54 -0.64
C ASP A 112 -8.31 -3.31 0.68
N TYR A 113 -8.43 -4.65 0.61
CA TYR A 113 -8.45 -5.51 1.80
C TYR A 113 -7.25 -6.44 1.83
N ILE A 114 -6.68 -6.62 3.03
CA ILE A 114 -5.64 -7.61 3.32
C ILE A 114 -6.09 -8.45 4.51
N SER A 115 -5.99 -9.77 4.39
CA SER A 115 -6.16 -10.68 5.53
C SER A 115 -4.87 -10.74 6.34
N GLU A 116 -4.92 -10.31 7.61
CA GLU A 116 -3.80 -10.43 8.54
C GLU A 116 -3.34 -11.88 8.64
N LYS A 117 -4.28 -12.81 8.85
CA LYS A 117 -4.01 -14.25 8.96
C LYS A 117 -3.22 -14.76 7.75
N LYS A 118 -3.70 -14.46 6.54
CA LYS A 118 -3.03 -14.91 5.31
C LYS A 118 -1.68 -14.25 5.10
N MET A 119 -1.54 -12.98 5.43
CA MET A 119 -0.25 -12.32 5.33
C MET A 119 0.76 -12.91 6.32
N LYS A 120 0.36 -13.15 7.57
CA LYS A 120 1.21 -13.80 8.57
C LYS A 120 1.63 -15.21 8.17
N GLU A 121 0.72 -16.02 7.61
CA GLU A 121 1.03 -17.35 7.08
C GLU A 121 2.10 -17.30 5.96
N LEU A 122 2.01 -16.32 5.05
CA LEU A 122 2.90 -16.21 3.89
C LEU A 122 4.20 -15.44 4.17
N LYS A 123 4.28 -14.70 5.27
CA LYS A 123 5.35 -13.74 5.57
C LYS A 123 5.96 -13.96 6.97
N GLU A 124 6.16 -15.23 7.34
CA GLU A 124 6.86 -15.63 8.57
C GLU A 124 6.30 -14.94 9.84
N GLY A 125 4.98 -14.89 9.97
CA GLY A 125 4.30 -14.30 11.12
C GLY A 125 4.15 -12.76 11.06
N ASN A 126 4.55 -12.11 9.98
CA ASN A 126 4.52 -10.66 9.87
C ASN A 126 3.32 -10.15 9.05
N CYS A 127 2.76 -9.03 9.50
CA CYS A 127 1.80 -8.25 8.74
C CYS A 127 2.35 -6.83 8.57
N PHE A 128 2.44 -6.35 7.33
CA PHE A 128 3.07 -5.08 6.99
C PHE A 128 2.43 -4.45 5.74
N PRO A 129 2.55 -3.12 5.58
CA PRO A 129 1.95 -2.44 4.43
C PRO A 129 2.57 -2.90 3.11
N VAL A 130 1.72 -3.04 2.11
CA VAL A 130 2.15 -3.18 0.72
C VAL A 130 2.43 -1.80 0.14
N MET A 131 3.36 -1.74 -0.81
CA MET A 131 3.70 -0.50 -1.49
C MET A 131 2.91 -0.34 -2.79
N GLY A 132 2.41 0.88 -3.01
CA GLY A 132 1.67 1.23 -4.22
C GLY A 132 0.44 0.36 -4.42
N CYS A 133 0.32 -0.26 -5.59
CA CYS A 133 -0.89 -0.99 -5.94
C CYS A 133 -1.01 -2.34 -5.24
N ARG A 134 0.08 -3.08 -4.97
CA ARG A 134 0.07 -4.36 -4.22
C ARG A 134 1.47 -5.00 -4.11
N SER A 135 2.53 -4.21 -4.20
CA SER A 135 3.88 -4.75 -4.04
C SER A 135 4.17 -5.05 -2.57
N ALA A 136 4.10 -6.31 -2.21
CA ALA A 136 4.52 -6.78 -0.89
C ALA A 136 6.05 -6.94 -0.89
N LEU A 137 6.78 -5.84 -0.68
CA LEU A 137 8.24 -5.87 -0.60
C LEU A 137 8.67 -6.70 0.60
N SER A 138 9.55 -7.67 0.37
CA SER A 138 10.09 -8.49 1.45
C SER A 138 10.79 -7.62 2.50
N PRO A 139 10.58 -7.86 3.80
CA PRO A 139 11.31 -7.19 4.84
C PRO A 139 12.79 -7.60 4.79
N TRP A 140 13.67 -6.73 5.32
CA TRP A 140 15.06 -7.08 5.54
C TRP A 140 15.31 -7.35 7.03
N LYS A 141 16.45 -7.96 7.36
CA LYS A 141 16.83 -8.24 8.74
C LYS A 141 18.04 -7.40 9.11
N ASP A 142 18.01 -6.79 10.29
CA ASP A 142 19.16 -6.11 10.87
C ASP A 142 20.23 -7.13 11.34
N GLU A 143 21.36 -6.64 11.83
CA GLU A 143 22.45 -7.47 12.35
C GLU A 143 22.02 -8.38 13.52
N GLY A 144 21.00 -7.99 14.27
CA GLY A 144 20.40 -8.78 15.35
C GLY A 144 19.37 -9.81 14.87
N GLY A 145 19.10 -9.90 13.55
CA GLY A 145 18.12 -10.79 12.96
C GLY A 145 16.67 -10.31 13.06
N ASN A 146 16.42 -9.07 13.52
CA ASN A 146 15.08 -8.52 13.65
C ASN A 146 14.57 -7.99 12.31
N TYR A 147 13.32 -8.30 11.97
CA TYR A 147 12.69 -7.79 10.76
C TYR A 147 12.50 -6.28 10.79
N LYS A 148 12.82 -5.63 9.67
CA LYS A 148 12.61 -4.21 9.40
C LYS A 148 11.72 -4.03 8.18
N PHE A 149 10.74 -3.12 8.33
CA PHE A 149 9.70 -2.87 7.32
C PHE A 149 9.83 -1.47 6.68
N TYR A 150 10.89 -0.74 6.97
CA TYR A 150 11.23 0.56 6.40
C TYR A 150 12.47 0.48 5.52
N GLY A 151 12.83 1.56 4.83
CA GLY A 151 14.01 1.62 3.97
C GLY A 151 13.94 0.74 2.72
N ARG A 152 12.73 0.34 2.31
CA ARG A 152 12.49 -0.50 1.13
C ARG A 152 11.90 0.35 0.00
N PHE A 153 12.33 0.07 -1.22
CA PHE A 153 11.79 0.74 -2.41
C PHE A 153 11.89 -0.17 -3.63
N ASN A 154 11.07 0.11 -4.65
CA ASN A 154 11.17 -0.56 -5.94
C ASN A 154 12.28 0.07 -6.78
N GLN A 155 13.25 -0.74 -7.22
CA GLN A 155 14.25 -0.31 -8.20
C GLN A 155 13.69 -0.21 -9.62
N GLY A 156 12.56 -0.81 -9.88
CA GLY A 156 11.87 -0.79 -11.15
C GLY A 156 10.98 -2.01 -11.37
N VAL A 157 10.20 -1.97 -12.43
CA VAL A 157 9.31 -3.05 -12.84
C VAL A 157 9.56 -3.40 -14.31
N VAL A 158 9.37 -4.67 -14.65
CA VAL A 158 9.31 -5.16 -16.03
C VAL A 158 8.03 -5.95 -16.18
N THR A 159 7.24 -5.61 -17.17
CA THR A 159 5.93 -6.23 -17.39
C THR A 159 6.04 -7.42 -18.33
N LEU A 160 5.53 -8.56 -17.91
CA LEU A 160 5.34 -9.74 -18.72
C LEU A 160 3.94 -9.71 -19.35
N ASN A 161 3.88 -9.64 -20.68
CA ASN A 161 2.60 -9.63 -21.42
C ASN A 161 2.11 -11.06 -21.68
N LEU A 162 1.24 -11.55 -20.79
CA LEU A 162 0.67 -12.90 -20.91
C LEU A 162 -0.26 -13.06 -22.11
N VAL A 163 -0.92 -11.99 -22.54
CA VAL A 163 -1.81 -12.02 -23.72
C VAL A 163 -0.98 -12.27 -24.97
N ASP A 164 0.14 -11.57 -25.15
CA ASP A 164 1.05 -11.79 -26.27
C ASP A 164 1.57 -13.23 -26.30
N ILE A 165 1.95 -13.78 -25.14
CA ILE A 165 2.41 -15.16 -25.01
C ILE A 165 1.30 -16.15 -25.43
N ALA A 166 0.10 -15.95 -24.95
CA ALA A 166 -1.06 -16.79 -25.26
C ALA A 166 -1.38 -16.78 -26.77
N LEU A 167 -1.45 -15.61 -27.38
CA LEU A 167 -1.71 -15.46 -28.81
C LEU A 167 -0.59 -16.07 -29.65
N SER A 168 0.66 -15.85 -29.28
CA SER A 168 1.84 -16.40 -29.97
C SER A 168 1.95 -17.93 -29.85
N SER A 169 1.34 -18.53 -28.82
CA SER A 169 1.29 -19.98 -28.67
C SER A 169 0.35 -20.67 -29.66
N GLY A 170 -0.64 -19.92 -30.21
CA GLY A 170 -1.64 -20.47 -31.12
C GLY A 170 -2.54 -21.54 -30.50
N GLY A 171 -2.78 -21.48 -29.19
CA GLY A 171 -3.57 -22.45 -28.44
C GLY A 171 -2.82 -23.70 -28.00
N ASN A 172 -1.53 -23.79 -28.28
CA ASN A 172 -0.69 -24.89 -27.84
C ASN A 172 -0.08 -24.60 -26.46
N ILE A 173 -0.46 -25.40 -25.46
CA ILE A 173 -0.03 -25.17 -24.06
C ILE A 173 1.47 -25.39 -23.82
N GLU A 174 2.08 -26.35 -24.49
CA GLU A 174 3.53 -26.59 -24.37
C GLU A 174 4.34 -25.44 -24.95
N LYS A 175 3.90 -24.92 -26.10
CA LYS A 175 4.49 -23.74 -26.72
C LYS A 175 4.26 -22.49 -25.87
N PHE A 176 3.10 -22.36 -25.19
CA PHE A 176 2.83 -21.28 -24.25
C PHE A 176 3.88 -21.24 -23.15
N TRP A 177 4.11 -22.36 -22.47
CA TRP A 177 5.08 -22.42 -21.37
C TRP A 177 6.50 -22.18 -21.85
N LYS A 178 6.87 -22.67 -23.00
CA LYS A 178 8.19 -22.38 -23.58
C LYS A 178 8.39 -20.88 -23.82
N ILE A 179 7.44 -20.21 -24.45
CA ILE A 179 7.49 -18.76 -24.69
C ILE A 179 7.48 -18.00 -23.35
N PHE A 180 6.68 -18.45 -22.38
CA PHE A 180 6.61 -17.86 -21.06
C PHE A 180 7.97 -17.88 -20.37
N ASP A 181 8.64 -19.03 -20.32
CA ASP A 181 9.96 -19.18 -19.69
C ASP A 181 11.02 -18.31 -20.38
N GLU A 182 11.04 -18.27 -21.71
CA GLU A 182 11.94 -17.40 -22.48
C GLU A 182 11.72 -15.91 -22.14
N ARG A 183 10.47 -15.47 -22.05
CA ARG A 183 10.12 -14.07 -21.71
C ARG A 183 10.39 -13.75 -20.26
N LEU A 184 10.13 -14.69 -19.36
CA LEU A 184 10.43 -14.54 -17.93
C LEU A 184 11.93 -14.35 -17.71
N GLU A 185 12.76 -15.14 -18.39
CA GLU A 185 14.22 -14.99 -18.35
C GLU A 185 14.67 -13.61 -18.85
N LEU A 186 14.06 -13.09 -19.92
CA LEU A 186 14.33 -11.73 -20.40
C LEU A 186 13.93 -10.66 -19.39
N CYS A 187 12.78 -10.81 -18.71
CA CYS A 187 12.34 -9.91 -17.64
C CYS A 187 13.36 -9.92 -16.49
N TYR A 188 13.81 -11.08 -16.07
CA TYR A 188 14.84 -11.22 -15.04
C TYR A 188 16.15 -10.51 -15.44
N LYS A 189 16.66 -10.77 -16.64
CA LYS A 189 17.88 -10.10 -17.17
C LYS A 189 17.71 -8.58 -17.19
N ALA A 190 16.55 -8.09 -17.60
CA ALA A 190 16.28 -6.65 -17.62
C ALA A 190 16.30 -6.03 -16.20
N LEU A 191 15.72 -6.72 -15.20
CA LEU A 191 15.81 -6.30 -13.80
C LEU A 191 17.23 -6.32 -13.27
N MET A 192 17.99 -7.37 -13.59
CA MET A 192 19.41 -7.47 -13.20
C MET A 192 20.28 -6.38 -13.84
N CYS A 193 20.04 -6.02 -15.10
CA CYS A 193 20.72 -4.88 -15.72
C CYS A 193 20.47 -3.57 -14.95
N ARG A 194 19.25 -3.34 -14.50
CA ARG A 194 18.93 -2.16 -13.66
C ARG A 194 19.64 -2.21 -12.32
N HIS A 195 19.62 -3.37 -11.66
CA HIS A 195 20.30 -3.58 -10.40
C HIS A 195 21.80 -3.29 -10.50
N GLU A 196 22.47 -3.89 -11.46
CA GLU A 196 23.92 -3.69 -11.68
C GLU A 196 24.25 -2.21 -12.03
N ARG A 197 23.36 -1.53 -12.74
CA ARG A 197 23.52 -0.10 -13.05
C ARG A 197 23.42 0.80 -11.82
N LEU A 198 22.58 0.42 -10.85
CA LEU A 198 22.39 1.17 -9.59
C LEU A 198 23.45 0.83 -8.54
N LYS A 199 24.05 -0.34 -8.64
CA LYS A 199 25.08 -0.81 -7.72
C LYS A 199 26.26 0.17 -7.69
N GLY A 200 26.66 0.58 -6.50
CA GLY A 200 27.72 1.58 -6.30
C GLY A 200 27.31 3.03 -6.50
N THR A 201 26.03 3.31 -6.78
CA THR A 201 25.51 4.68 -6.77
C THR A 201 25.56 5.24 -5.36
N LEU A 202 26.17 6.41 -5.19
CA LEU A 202 26.30 7.06 -3.89
C LEU A 202 24.96 7.63 -3.42
N SER A 203 24.77 7.72 -2.10
CA SER A 203 23.55 8.26 -1.47
C SER A 203 23.24 9.71 -1.83
N ASP A 204 24.27 10.49 -2.20
CA ASP A 204 24.14 11.87 -2.65
C ASP A 204 23.41 12.02 -4.00
N ALA A 205 23.24 10.94 -4.76
CA ALA A 205 22.40 10.92 -5.95
C ALA A 205 20.91 11.17 -5.65
N ALA A 206 20.46 10.90 -4.40
CA ALA A 206 19.10 11.13 -3.94
C ALA A 206 19.07 11.57 -2.46
N PRO A 207 19.64 12.75 -2.11
CA PRO A 207 19.88 13.15 -0.72
C PRO A 207 18.59 13.23 0.11
N ILE A 208 17.46 13.61 -0.49
CA ILE A 208 16.17 13.69 0.22
C ILE A 208 15.73 12.32 0.75
N LEU A 209 15.95 11.23 0.01
CA LEU A 209 15.60 9.88 0.45
C LEU A 209 16.41 9.45 1.69
N TRP A 210 17.66 9.89 1.78
CA TRP A 210 18.58 9.53 2.87
C TRP A 210 18.47 10.45 4.08
N GLN A 211 18.13 11.73 3.87
CA GLN A 211 18.01 12.68 4.97
C GLN A 211 16.62 12.70 5.62
N TYR A 212 15.56 12.60 4.82
CA TYR A 212 14.18 12.80 5.28
C TYR A 212 13.20 11.74 4.78
N GLY A 213 13.63 10.84 3.90
CA GLY A 213 12.77 9.86 3.25
C GLY A 213 12.87 8.45 3.84
N ALA A 214 12.48 7.48 3.04
CA ALA A 214 12.38 6.07 3.42
C ALA A 214 13.70 5.44 3.89
N CYS A 215 14.85 6.01 3.55
CA CYS A 215 16.18 5.50 3.90
C CYS A 215 16.82 6.28 5.06
N ALA A 216 16.15 7.27 5.65
CA ALA A 216 16.72 8.13 6.70
C ALA A 216 17.07 7.37 8.00
N SER A 217 16.52 6.17 8.19
CA SER A 217 16.76 5.33 9.38
C SER A 217 17.74 4.17 9.10
N LEU A 218 18.35 4.13 7.91
CA LEU A 218 19.40 3.17 7.55
C LEU A 218 20.78 3.78 7.81
#